data_351d0177f0fdc43653d2f11a88b170e2
#
_entry.id   351d0177f0fdc43653d2f11a88b170e2
#
_cell.length_a   1.000
_cell.length_b   1.000
_cell.length_c   1.000
_cell.angle_alpha   90.00
_cell.angle_beta   90.00
_cell.angle_gamma   90.00
#
_symmetry.space_group_name_H-M   'P 1'
#
loop_
_entity.id
_entity.type
_entity.pdbx_description
1 polymer ?
#
loop_
_entity_poly.entity_id
_entity_poly.type
_entity_poly.pdbx_seq_one_letter_code
_entity_poly.pdbx_strand_id
1 'polypeptide(L)'
;MANNLEHPQTPFIHSAGKPSEWKKKEQVRRQHQHAASVAHQRGQRKRLPRSQTRLVPTDHSPLSTTPVPRADLSGSRFDPFDVFFVNNLSTYAQEMFQSAIIDQWPCFALSSRKQDIDRWRSVTVKYALESPYLVPAITYAGSSYRYFFGTQDSVAKFHRINFYHETLRQLREAMLQPNAQHGDAMLLAIAILTIHGPPNDLQGRTLVGSQQLRDYEYYGSKVWEPTHFQALFSLVKQRGGLHKLGIDSLAGIIMTIDIVDSLSVLRVPAFPLFFPPSPVLEALRQCRKPDKSNSCQGFRFLRGRHLGRRLLTMIEDVDALLDAYDTFLKGSGPSIDFGQLVAAWRILQHQALSLPSGEDLLFNLCRVAVIVFLVECLEPLPVVGAFHQNGSRRLMLLLDECDKRDYWQTSPDTMLWATIVGGFVSRETSLRLWYIEQLRGSAISTSEEDWEKVLHLSETYLPFRHRQAQGCQQFWREGCSWLAIANPYKRRS
;
A
#
# COMPACT_ATOMS: atom_id res chain seq x y z
N MET A 1 45.80 -13.43 -33.59
CA MET A 1 44.89 -12.88 -34.59
C MET A 1 43.68 -12.32 -33.84
N ALA A 2 43.67 -11.01 -33.70
CA ALA A 2 42.65 -10.28 -32.99
C ALA A 2 41.58 -9.85 -33.99
N ASN A 3 40.32 -10.12 -33.70
CA ASN A 3 39.18 -9.54 -34.44
C ASN A 3 38.44 -8.56 -33.54
N ASN A 4 38.63 -7.28 -33.87
CA ASN A 4 37.82 -6.17 -33.41
C ASN A 4 36.41 -6.29 -33.99
N LEU A 5 35.39 -6.25 -33.12
CA LEU A 5 34.01 -5.98 -33.51
C LEU A 5 33.62 -4.60 -32.99
N GLU A 6 33.51 -3.68 -33.94
CA GLU A 6 33.01 -2.31 -33.74
C GLU A 6 31.52 -2.32 -33.44
N HIS A 7 31.13 -1.60 -32.40
CA HIS A 7 29.71 -1.30 -32.10
C HIS A 7 29.25 -0.06 -32.89
N PRO A 8 28.10 -0.09 -33.52
CA PRO A 8 27.56 1.11 -34.18
C PRO A 8 27.01 2.10 -33.15
N GLN A 9 27.56 3.32 -33.17
CA GLN A 9 27.06 4.46 -32.43
C GLN A 9 25.76 4.97 -33.08
N THR A 10 24.65 4.98 -32.34
CA THR A 10 23.42 5.70 -32.72
C THR A 10 23.52 7.17 -32.34
N PRO A 11 23.21 8.11 -33.25
CA PRO A 11 23.29 9.54 -32.93
C PRO A 11 22.07 9.98 -32.12
N PHE A 12 22.32 10.55 -30.93
CA PHE A 12 21.33 11.28 -30.15
C PHE A 12 21.03 12.62 -30.82
N ILE A 13 19.81 12.77 -31.34
CA ILE A 13 19.30 14.07 -31.78
C ILE A 13 18.65 14.77 -30.57
N HIS A 14 19.34 15.75 -30.03
CA HIS A 14 18.75 16.69 -29.08
C HIS A 14 17.87 17.70 -29.85
N SER A 15 16.54 17.51 -29.85
CA SER A 15 15.61 18.58 -30.23
C SER A 15 15.14 19.29 -28.95
N ALA A 16 15.71 20.44 -28.64
CA ALA A 16 15.20 21.37 -27.65
C ALA A 16 13.93 22.04 -28.17
N GLY A 17 12.79 21.35 -28.07
CA GLY A 17 11.49 21.92 -28.40
C GLY A 17 11.07 22.95 -27.35
N LYS A 18 10.65 24.15 -27.78
CA LYS A 18 10.01 25.17 -26.93
C LYS A 18 8.81 24.56 -26.20
N PRO A 19 8.59 24.83 -24.88
CA PRO A 19 7.44 24.30 -24.14
C PRO A 19 6.14 24.65 -24.84
N SER A 20 5.25 23.69 -25.07
CA SER A 20 3.97 23.89 -25.71
C SER A 20 3.12 24.91 -24.93
N GLU A 21 2.27 25.71 -25.62
CA GLU A 21 1.38 26.68 -24.97
C GLU A 21 0.50 26.09 -23.88
N TRP A 22 0.17 24.82 -23.99
CA TRP A 22 -0.55 24.07 -22.94
C TRP A 22 0.23 24.01 -21.62
N LYS A 23 1.53 23.74 -21.64
CA LYS A 23 2.36 23.71 -20.42
C LYS A 23 2.44 25.08 -19.75
N LYS A 24 2.48 26.17 -20.55
CA LYS A 24 2.44 27.53 -20.01
C LYS A 24 1.10 27.84 -19.33
N LYS A 25 -0.03 27.47 -19.95
CA LYS A 25 -1.37 27.68 -19.39
C LYS A 25 -1.57 26.88 -18.07
N GLU A 26 -1.09 25.65 -18.02
CA GLU A 26 -1.17 24.82 -16.80
C GLU A 26 -0.30 25.38 -15.67
N GLN A 27 0.88 25.90 -15.95
CA GLN A 27 1.75 26.54 -14.96
C GLN A 27 1.10 27.80 -14.37
N VAL A 28 0.49 28.64 -15.19
CA VAL A 28 -0.25 29.83 -14.75
C VAL A 28 -1.46 29.44 -13.89
N ARG A 29 -2.21 28.40 -14.26
CA ARG A 29 -3.35 27.89 -13.50
C ARG A 29 -2.92 27.42 -12.10
N ARG A 30 -1.79 26.70 -11.98
CA ARG A 30 -1.24 26.27 -10.69
C ARG A 30 -0.81 27.44 -9.81
N GLN A 31 -0.19 28.46 -10.39
CA GLN A 31 0.18 29.68 -9.66
C GLN A 31 -1.04 30.41 -9.11
N HIS A 32 -2.13 30.52 -9.87
CA HIS A 32 -3.38 31.12 -9.42
C HIS A 32 -4.05 30.30 -8.30
N GLN A 33 -4.05 28.97 -8.36
CA GLN A 33 -4.58 28.11 -7.31
C GLN A 33 -3.77 28.24 -6.01
N HIS A 34 -2.46 28.30 -6.10
CA HIS A 34 -1.59 28.52 -4.94
C HIS A 34 -1.81 29.90 -4.30
N ALA A 35 -1.91 30.95 -5.11
CA ALA A 35 -2.19 32.31 -4.62
C ALA A 35 -3.54 32.39 -3.92
N ALA A 36 -4.59 31.74 -4.44
CA ALA A 36 -5.92 31.68 -3.85
C ALA A 36 -5.91 30.94 -2.49
N SER A 37 -5.16 29.83 -2.38
CA SER A 37 -4.99 29.08 -1.13
C SER A 37 -4.30 29.91 -0.05
N VAL A 38 -3.22 30.62 -0.38
CA VAL A 38 -2.49 31.50 0.54
C VAL A 38 -3.38 32.68 0.99
N ALA A 39 -4.16 33.27 0.09
CA ALA A 39 -5.10 34.34 0.43
C ALA A 39 -6.21 33.86 1.39
N HIS A 40 -6.73 32.65 1.20
CA HIS A 40 -7.74 32.04 2.07
C HIS A 40 -7.19 31.79 3.47
N GLN A 41 -5.97 31.26 3.61
CA GLN A 41 -5.29 31.06 4.89
C GLN A 41 -5.03 32.39 5.62
N ARG A 42 -4.65 33.46 4.92
CA ARG A 42 -4.48 34.79 5.50
C ARG A 42 -5.81 35.41 5.96
N GLY A 43 -6.91 35.14 5.26
CA GLY A 43 -8.26 35.58 5.62
C GLY A 43 -8.78 34.95 6.92
N GLN A 44 -8.48 33.68 7.15
CA GLN A 44 -8.87 32.97 8.38
C GLN A 44 -8.09 33.46 9.62
N ARG A 45 -6.81 33.86 9.48
CA ARG A 45 -6.02 34.40 10.61
C ARG A 45 -6.49 35.78 11.10
N LYS A 46 -7.25 36.54 10.30
CA LYS A 46 -7.76 37.88 10.69
C LYS A 46 -9.10 37.85 11.41
N ARG A 47 -9.76 36.70 11.62
CA ARG A 47 -11.09 36.58 12.20
C ARG A 47 -11.16 36.04 13.62
N LEU A 48 -10.07 36.09 14.39
CA LEU A 48 -10.12 35.77 15.83
C LEU A 48 -10.41 37.05 16.64
N PRO A 49 -11.47 37.13 17.44
CA PRO A 49 -11.76 38.30 18.26
C PRO A 49 -10.78 38.39 19.44
N ARG A 50 -10.19 39.56 19.63
CA ARG A 50 -9.45 39.92 20.83
C ARG A 50 -10.43 40.06 21.99
N SER A 51 -10.41 39.11 22.94
CA SER A 51 -11.02 39.32 24.24
C SER A 51 -10.09 40.14 25.12
N GLN A 52 -10.56 41.33 25.49
CA GLN A 52 -9.96 42.19 26.51
C GLN A 52 -10.17 41.53 27.87
N THR A 53 -9.11 41.26 28.60
CA THR A 53 -9.19 40.93 30.03
C THR A 53 -8.57 42.06 30.83
N ARG A 54 -9.40 42.62 31.69
CA ARG A 54 -9.18 43.76 32.62
C ARG A 54 -8.39 43.22 33.82
N LEU A 55 -7.29 43.90 34.15
CA LEU A 55 -6.46 43.67 35.34
C LEU A 55 -7.14 44.29 36.58
N VAL A 56 -7.16 43.54 37.68
CA VAL A 56 -7.33 44.04 39.04
C VAL A 56 -6.27 43.43 39.94
N PRO A 57 -5.49 44.17 40.72
CA PRO A 57 -4.47 43.65 41.57
C PRO A 57 -4.98 43.42 43.02
N THR A 58 -4.54 42.33 43.66
CA THR A 58 -4.48 42.26 45.14
C THR A 58 -3.35 41.34 45.60
N ASP A 59 -2.60 41.88 46.53
CA ASP A 59 -1.50 41.31 47.29
C ASP A 59 -1.86 40.09 48.14
N HIS A 60 -0.92 39.21 48.37
CA HIS A 60 -0.34 38.66 49.63
C HIS A 60 0.31 37.29 49.40
N SER A 61 1.63 37.22 49.58
CA SER A 61 2.42 36.01 49.88
C SER A 61 2.24 35.58 51.35
N PRO A 62 2.68 34.40 51.87
CA PRO A 62 3.74 33.52 51.38
C PRO A 62 3.51 31.99 51.64
N LEU A 63 4.54 31.22 51.23
CA LEU A 63 5.00 29.90 51.69
C LEU A 63 4.65 28.67 50.83
N SER A 64 5.60 28.32 49.99
CA SER A 64 6.30 27.02 50.00
C SER A 64 5.51 25.74 50.08
N THR A 65 5.30 25.12 48.91
CA THR A 65 5.52 23.71 48.68
C THR A 65 5.44 23.49 47.15
N THR A 66 6.50 23.01 46.56
CA THR A 66 6.58 22.65 45.15
C THR A 66 5.66 21.44 44.87
N PRO A 67 4.59 21.57 44.10
CA PRO A 67 3.93 20.38 43.55
C PRO A 67 4.63 19.97 42.26
N VAL A 68 5.03 18.71 42.20
CA VAL A 68 5.34 18.04 40.95
C VAL A 68 4.20 18.25 39.98
N PRO A 69 4.41 18.77 38.75
CA PRO A 69 3.34 18.94 37.79
C PRO A 69 2.80 17.57 37.41
N ARG A 70 1.61 17.22 37.87
CA ARG A 70 0.78 16.22 37.22
C ARG A 70 0.44 16.80 35.85
N ALA A 71 1.01 16.23 34.80
CA ALA A 71 0.64 16.52 33.43
C ALA A 71 -0.84 16.13 33.22
N ASP A 72 -1.71 17.12 33.22
CA ASP A 72 -3.10 16.97 32.86
C ASP A 72 -3.16 16.73 31.36
N LEU A 73 -3.29 15.45 30.94
CA LEU A 73 -3.34 15.00 29.54
C LEU A 73 -4.72 15.23 28.89
N SER A 74 -5.59 16.01 29.50
CA SER A 74 -6.92 16.31 28.98
C SER A 74 -6.95 17.63 28.21
N GLY A 75 -6.76 17.57 26.89
CA GLY A 75 -7.22 18.63 25.99
C GLY A 75 -6.21 19.59 25.40
N SER A 76 -4.92 19.51 25.73
CA SER A 76 -3.91 20.31 25.02
C SER A 76 -3.40 19.57 23.77
N ARG A 77 -3.23 20.28 22.68
CA ARG A 77 -2.46 19.82 21.53
C ARG A 77 -1.12 19.30 22.07
N PHE A 78 -0.92 18.00 21.97
CA PHE A 78 0.38 17.39 22.28
C PHE A 78 1.39 18.05 21.36
N ASP A 79 2.25 18.90 21.93
CA ASP A 79 3.42 19.42 21.22
C ASP A 79 4.57 18.45 21.49
N PRO A 80 4.94 17.60 20.53
CA PRO A 80 6.03 16.65 20.72
C PRO A 80 7.38 17.34 20.86
N PHE A 81 7.45 18.68 20.68
CA PHE A 81 8.68 19.48 20.74
C PHE A 81 8.90 20.20 22.07
N ASP A 82 7.95 20.18 22.98
CA ASP A 82 8.11 20.73 24.33
C ASP A 82 9.09 19.89 25.18
N VAL A 83 9.71 18.89 24.57
CA VAL A 83 10.66 17.99 25.23
C VAL A 83 12.09 18.42 24.91
N PHE A 84 12.86 18.67 25.93
CA PHE A 84 14.24 19.18 25.95
C PHE A 84 15.21 18.51 24.93
N PHE A 85 14.93 17.29 24.51
CA PHE A 85 15.76 16.50 23.58
C PHE A 85 15.63 16.97 22.13
N VAL A 86 14.43 17.38 21.71
CA VAL A 86 14.15 17.80 20.33
C VAL A 86 14.72 19.18 20.04
N ASN A 87 14.94 20.00 21.08
CA ASN A 87 15.54 21.35 20.95
C ASN A 87 16.99 21.33 20.43
N ASN A 88 17.68 20.19 20.49
CA ASN A 88 19.04 20.03 19.94
C ASN A 88 19.05 19.60 18.46
N LEU A 89 17.90 19.33 17.85
CA LEU A 89 17.80 19.02 16.44
C LEU A 89 17.81 20.31 15.60
N SER A 90 18.36 20.22 14.39
CA SER A 90 18.21 21.34 13.44
C SER A 90 16.73 21.57 13.12
N THR A 91 16.34 22.79 12.76
CA THR A 91 14.96 23.14 12.38
C THR A 91 14.40 22.19 11.32
N TYR A 92 15.21 21.82 10.32
CA TYR A 92 14.82 20.85 9.30
C TYR A 92 14.51 19.46 9.91
N ALA A 93 15.35 18.97 10.82
CA ALA A 93 15.12 17.69 11.48
C ALA A 93 13.86 17.69 12.34
N GLN A 94 13.58 18.79 13.04
CA GLN A 94 12.34 18.98 13.82
C GLN A 94 11.11 18.92 12.90
N GLU A 95 11.12 19.66 11.79
CA GLU A 95 10.02 19.64 10.80
C GLU A 95 9.80 18.25 10.23
N MET A 96 10.87 17.50 9.91
CA MET A 96 10.74 16.14 9.35
C MET A 96 10.24 15.15 10.39
N PHE A 97 10.70 15.22 11.62
CA PHE A 97 10.19 14.41 12.72
C PHE A 97 8.70 14.68 12.96
N GLN A 98 8.31 15.96 13.03
CA GLN A 98 6.92 16.38 13.20
C GLN A 98 6.03 15.90 12.05
N SER A 99 6.48 16.07 10.81
CA SER A 99 5.74 15.59 9.63
C SER A 99 5.55 14.06 9.67
N ALA A 100 6.56 13.30 10.07
CA ALA A 100 6.41 11.86 10.25
C ALA A 100 5.31 11.54 11.27
N ILE A 101 5.36 12.11 12.47
CA ILE A 101 4.42 11.82 13.56
C ILE A 101 2.99 12.28 13.23
N ILE A 102 2.84 13.43 12.59
CA ILE A 102 1.52 14.02 12.32
C ILE A 102 0.89 13.45 11.05
N ASP A 103 1.67 13.35 9.96
CA ASP A 103 1.15 13.06 8.63
C ASP A 103 1.21 11.56 8.28
N GLN A 104 2.28 10.85 8.69
CA GLN A 104 2.48 9.45 8.32
C GLN A 104 2.02 8.44 9.38
N TRP A 105 2.34 8.69 10.66
CA TRP A 105 2.04 7.74 11.73
C TRP A 105 0.58 7.31 11.84
N PRO A 106 -0.42 8.16 11.50
CA PRO A 106 -1.82 7.73 11.50
C PRO A 106 -2.12 6.50 10.65
N CYS A 107 -1.42 6.30 9.53
CA CYS A 107 -1.65 5.14 8.66
C CYS A 107 -1.21 3.81 9.28
N PHE A 108 -0.38 3.85 10.32
CA PHE A 108 0.10 2.67 11.05
C PHE A 108 -0.66 2.41 12.36
N ALA A 109 -1.62 3.25 12.72
CA ALA A 109 -2.47 2.99 13.88
C ALA A 109 -3.37 1.77 13.61
N LEU A 110 -3.73 1.04 14.68
CA LEU A 110 -4.59 -0.15 14.57
C LEU A 110 -6.00 0.17 14.08
N SER A 111 -6.44 1.40 14.24
CA SER A 111 -7.72 1.89 13.73
C SER A 111 -7.61 3.39 13.39
N SER A 112 -8.57 3.90 12.63
CA SER A 112 -8.70 5.32 12.30
C SER A 112 -9.30 6.15 13.46
N ARG A 113 -9.60 5.55 14.62
CA ARG A 113 -10.08 6.26 15.79
C ARG A 113 -9.01 7.20 16.31
N LYS A 114 -9.41 8.43 16.58
CA LYS A 114 -8.48 9.45 17.09
C LYS A 114 -7.69 8.98 18.32
N GLN A 115 -8.35 8.27 19.25
CA GLN A 115 -7.70 7.73 20.46
C GLN A 115 -6.56 6.76 20.15
N ASP A 116 -6.74 5.86 19.17
CA ASP A 116 -5.72 4.87 18.78
C ASP A 116 -4.56 5.56 18.05
N ILE A 117 -4.86 6.56 17.22
CA ILE A 117 -3.84 7.38 16.55
C ILE A 117 -3.02 8.16 17.58
N ASP A 118 -3.68 8.86 18.52
CA ASP A 118 -3.01 9.67 19.53
C ASP A 118 -2.20 8.79 20.50
N ARG A 119 -2.72 7.62 20.87
CA ARG A 119 -1.98 6.62 21.65
C ARG A 119 -0.73 6.16 20.93
N TRP A 120 -0.85 5.81 19.64
CA TRP A 120 0.29 5.38 18.82
C TRP A 120 1.36 6.46 18.72
N ARG A 121 0.97 7.71 18.44
CA ARG A 121 1.88 8.86 18.42
C ARG A 121 2.61 9.03 19.75
N SER A 122 1.88 9.04 20.85
CA SER A 122 2.41 9.23 22.19
C SER A 122 3.42 8.14 22.57
N VAL A 123 3.09 6.88 22.28
CA VAL A 123 3.98 5.74 22.53
C VAL A 123 5.25 5.86 21.68
N THR A 124 5.14 6.22 20.41
CA THR A 124 6.29 6.40 19.52
C THR A 124 7.23 7.49 20.00
N VAL A 125 6.67 8.65 20.38
CA VAL A 125 7.48 9.77 20.92
C VAL A 125 8.17 9.38 22.22
N LYS A 126 7.48 8.69 23.13
CA LYS A 126 8.08 8.17 24.36
C LYS A 126 9.31 7.30 24.05
N TYR A 127 9.17 6.32 23.17
CA TYR A 127 10.29 5.46 22.78
C TYR A 127 11.41 6.22 22.06
N ALA A 128 11.07 7.24 21.26
CA ALA A 128 12.07 8.08 20.60
C ALA A 128 12.92 8.88 21.62
N LEU A 129 12.32 9.31 22.73
CA LEU A 129 13.05 9.99 23.80
C LEU A 129 13.98 9.05 24.60
N GLU A 130 13.61 7.79 24.71
CA GLU A 130 14.36 6.78 25.44
C GLU A 130 15.44 6.09 24.58
N SER A 131 15.36 6.22 23.25
CA SER A 131 16.20 5.46 22.30
C SER A 131 16.81 6.37 21.24
N PRO A 132 18.10 6.71 21.34
CA PRO A 132 18.74 7.71 20.49
C PRO A 132 18.62 7.38 18.98
N TYR A 133 18.67 6.11 18.59
CA TYR A 133 18.55 5.67 17.18
C TYR A 133 17.14 5.84 16.59
N LEU A 134 16.10 6.02 17.41
CA LEU A 134 14.73 6.10 16.90
C LEU A 134 14.40 7.51 16.38
N VAL A 135 15.00 8.56 16.93
CA VAL A 135 14.82 9.92 16.43
C VAL A 135 15.31 10.08 14.98
N PRO A 136 16.56 9.71 14.62
CA PRO A 136 16.98 9.80 13.23
C PRO A 136 16.18 8.84 12.31
N ALA A 137 15.72 7.69 12.81
CA ALA A 137 14.87 6.78 12.03
C ALA A 137 13.52 7.42 11.67
N ILE A 138 12.83 8.04 12.63
CA ILE A 138 11.57 8.74 12.39
C ILE A 138 11.78 9.95 11.49
N THR A 139 12.86 10.71 11.72
CA THR A 139 13.22 11.86 10.87
C THR A 139 13.54 11.42 9.44
N TYR A 140 14.18 10.27 9.27
CA TYR A 140 14.39 9.63 7.97
C TYR A 140 13.07 9.30 7.28
N ALA A 141 12.10 8.73 8.00
CA ALA A 141 10.77 8.44 7.47
C ALA A 141 10.09 9.72 6.95
N GLY A 142 10.03 10.78 7.77
CA GLY A 142 9.45 12.07 7.39
C GLY A 142 10.15 12.72 6.20
N SER A 143 11.48 12.72 6.19
CA SER A 143 12.27 13.29 5.08
C SER A 143 12.07 12.49 3.78
N SER A 144 11.95 11.17 3.86
CA SER A 144 11.72 10.31 2.70
C SER A 144 10.32 10.49 2.12
N TYR A 145 9.31 10.64 2.96
CA TYR A 145 7.94 10.91 2.55
C TYR A 145 7.81 12.30 1.91
N ARG A 146 8.38 13.32 2.55
CA ARG A 146 8.38 14.68 2.00
C ARG A 146 9.15 14.77 0.69
N TYR A 147 10.27 14.06 0.56
CA TYR A 147 11.04 13.99 -0.68
C TYR A 147 10.24 13.36 -1.82
N PHE A 148 9.46 12.34 -1.54
CA PHE A 148 8.64 11.65 -2.55
C PHE A 148 7.51 12.54 -3.09
N PHE A 149 6.82 13.27 -2.21
CA PHE A 149 5.65 14.09 -2.59
C PHE A 149 5.97 15.58 -2.81
N GLY A 150 7.16 16.02 -2.48
CA GLY A 150 7.57 17.42 -2.53
C GLY A 150 8.65 17.72 -3.56
N THR A 151 9.47 18.71 -3.21
CA THR A 151 10.64 19.08 -4.01
C THR A 151 11.77 18.08 -3.79
N GLN A 152 12.24 17.49 -4.89
CA GLN A 152 13.37 16.56 -4.87
C GLN A 152 14.69 17.33 -5.07
N ASP A 153 14.93 18.32 -4.22
CA ASP A 153 16.15 19.11 -4.27
C ASP A 153 17.35 18.39 -3.62
N SER A 154 18.54 18.90 -3.90
CA SER A 154 19.79 18.32 -3.41
C SER A 154 19.94 18.41 -1.89
N VAL A 155 19.33 19.42 -1.25
CA VAL A 155 19.38 19.62 0.21
C VAL A 155 18.54 18.57 0.92
N ALA A 156 17.30 18.36 0.46
CA ALA A 156 16.43 17.32 0.97
C ALA A 156 17.05 15.92 0.79
N LYS A 157 17.65 15.66 -0.39
CA LYS A 157 18.38 14.41 -0.66
C LYS A 157 19.54 14.21 0.33
N PHE A 158 20.36 15.22 0.55
CA PHE A 158 21.49 15.17 1.48
C PHE A 158 21.05 14.86 2.90
N HIS A 159 20.06 15.57 3.43
CA HIS A 159 19.54 15.33 4.77
C HIS A 159 18.97 13.94 4.94
N ARG A 160 18.22 13.45 3.93
CA ARG A 160 17.65 12.10 3.93
C ARG A 160 18.74 11.02 4.03
N ILE A 161 19.82 11.16 3.26
CA ILE A 161 20.97 10.25 3.30
C ILE A 161 21.63 10.28 4.67
N ASN A 162 21.82 11.46 5.25
CA ASN A 162 22.43 11.60 6.56
C ASN A 162 21.61 10.94 7.68
N PHE A 163 20.28 11.13 7.70
CA PHE A 163 19.43 10.48 8.71
C PHE A 163 19.43 8.94 8.57
N TYR A 164 19.47 8.43 7.35
CA TYR A 164 19.61 7.00 7.11
C TYR A 164 20.92 6.45 7.72
N HIS A 165 22.07 7.06 7.39
CA HIS A 165 23.35 6.63 7.91
C HIS A 165 23.47 6.82 9.42
N GLU A 166 22.93 7.91 9.97
CA GLU A 166 22.93 8.15 11.41
C GLU A 166 22.09 7.08 12.15
N THR A 167 20.94 6.72 11.60
CA THR A 167 20.13 5.60 12.13
C THR A 167 20.92 4.31 12.14
N LEU A 168 21.57 3.94 11.04
CA LEU A 168 22.38 2.73 10.95
C LEU A 168 23.55 2.74 11.95
N ARG A 169 24.25 3.88 12.09
CA ARG A 169 25.36 4.04 13.03
C ARG A 169 24.91 3.79 14.46
N GLN A 170 23.84 4.48 14.88
CA GLN A 170 23.34 4.39 16.25
C GLN A 170 22.71 3.02 16.55
N LEU A 171 22.00 2.41 15.61
CA LEU A 171 21.51 1.02 15.76
C LEU A 171 22.65 0.04 15.95
N ARG A 172 23.72 0.17 15.13
CA ARG A 172 24.90 -0.69 15.26
C ARG A 172 25.56 -0.54 16.63
N GLU A 173 25.73 0.68 17.09
CA GLU A 173 26.29 0.96 18.43
C GLU A 173 25.41 0.34 19.55
N ALA A 174 24.09 0.48 19.44
CA ALA A 174 23.16 -0.11 20.40
C ALA A 174 23.19 -1.64 20.39
N MET A 175 23.32 -2.25 19.21
CA MET A 175 23.38 -3.73 19.08
C MET A 175 24.68 -4.33 19.59
N LEU A 176 25.77 -3.56 19.61
CA LEU A 176 27.08 -4.01 20.10
C LEU A 176 27.24 -3.91 21.62
N GLN A 177 26.28 -3.33 22.34
CA GLN A 177 26.32 -3.28 23.80
C GLN A 177 26.19 -4.70 24.41
N PRO A 178 26.98 -5.07 25.43
CA PRO A 178 27.01 -6.42 26.00
C PRO A 178 25.65 -6.94 26.51
N ASN A 179 24.78 -6.01 26.92
CA ASN A 179 23.44 -6.30 27.44
C ASN A 179 22.33 -5.80 26.51
N ALA A 180 22.59 -5.72 25.19
CA ALA A 180 21.64 -5.20 24.24
C ALA A 180 20.35 -6.02 24.27
N GLN A 181 19.32 -5.46 24.90
CA GLN A 181 17.96 -5.98 24.74
C GLN A 181 17.40 -5.42 23.45
N HIS A 182 17.02 -6.32 22.54
CA HIS A 182 16.36 -5.94 21.29
C HIS A 182 14.92 -5.49 21.58
N GLY A 183 14.77 -4.31 22.20
CA GLY A 183 13.48 -3.75 22.60
C GLY A 183 12.62 -3.34 21.42
N ASP A 184 11.36 -2.97 21.70
CA ASP A 184 10.39 -2.55 20.67
C ASP A 184 10.86 -1.32 19.91
N ALA A 185 11.57 -0.40 20.56
CA ALA A 185 12.17 0.77 19.89
C ALA A 185 13.16 0.37 18.79
N MET A 186 13.99 -0.66 19.02
CA MET A 186 14.93 -1.16 18.03
C MET A 186 14.20 -1.82 16.86
N LEU A 187 13.20 -2.65 17.14
CA LEU A 187 12.38 -3.26 16.11
C LEU A 187 11.63 -2.21 15.28
N LEU A 188 11.12 -1.16 15.91
CA LEU A 188 10.47 -0.05 15.21
C LEU A 188 11.44 0.68 14.28
N ALA A 189 12.67 0.98 14.73
CA ALA A 189 13.69 1.61 13.90
C ALA A 189 14.08 0.73 12.70
N ILE A 190 14.23 -0.59 12.91
CA ILE A 190 14.50 -1.54 11.82
C ILE A 190 13.30 -1.64 10.87
N ALA A 191 12.06 -1.66 11.39
CA ALA A 191 10.85 -1.64 10.57
C ALA A 191 10.76 -0.39 9.69
N ILE A 192 11.10 0.79 10.23
CA ILE A 192 11.18 2.04 9.47
C ILE A 192 12.21 1.91 8.33
N LEU A 193 13.42 1.43 8.61
CA LEU A 193 14.45 1.22 7.58
C LEU A 193 14.00 0.21 6.52
N THR A 194 13.29 -0.84 6.93
CA THR A 194 12.74 -1.86 6.01
C THR A 194 11.74 -1.23 5.04
N ILE A 195 10.76 -0.49 5.57
CA ILE A 195 9.64 0.07 4.78
C ILE A 195 10.10 1.20 3.88
N HIS A 196 10.97 2.08 4.39
CA HIS A 196 11.44 3.23 3.63
C HIS A 196 12.59 2.88 2.67
N GLY A 197 13.25 1.73 2.86
CA GLY A 197 14.38 1.27 2.06
C GLY A 197 15.58 2.20 2.12
N PRO A 198 16.63 1.96 1.31
CA PRO A 198 17.76 2.85 1.19
C PRO A 198 17.36 4.17 0.53
N PRO A 199 18.14 5.27 0.73
CA PRO A 199 17.82 6.59 0.19
C PRO A 199 18.09 6.71 -1.32
N ASN A 200 17.52 5.82 -2.11
CA ASN A 200 17.62 5.82 -3.58
C ASN A 200 16.81 6.98 -4.18
N ASP A 201 17.14 7.34 -5.42
CA ASP A 201 16.38 8.31 -6.19
C ASP A 201 15.03 7.70 -6.59
N LEU A 202 14.03 8.04 -5.82
CA LEU A 202 12.64 7.72 -6.15
C LEU A 202 12.18 8.76 -7.16
N GLN A 203 11.68 8.29 -8.28
CA GLN A 203 10.94 9.19 -9.17
C GLN A 203 9.67 9.62 -8.44
N GLY A 204 9.60 10.90 -8.06
CA GLY A 204 8.39 11.48 -7.48
C GLY A 204 7.24 11.32 -8.45
N ARG A 205 6.14 10.76 -7.97
CA ARG A 205 4.93 10.61 -8.76
C ARG A 205 3.96 11.75 -8.44
N THR A 206 3.24 12.21 -9.44
CA THR A 206 2.15 13.16 -9.25
C THR A 206 0.99 12.39 -8.61
N LEU A 207 0.56 12.83 -7.44
CA LEU A 207 -0.59 12.26 -6.73
C LEU A 207 -1.82 12.17 -7.63
N VAL A 208 -2.28 10.97 -7.87
CA VAL A 208 -3.55 10.68 -8.54
C VAL A 208 -4.40 9.93 -7.52
N GLY A 209 -5.20 10.64 -6.73
CA GLY A 209 -6.09 9.98 -5.79
C GLY A 209 -6.40 10.81 -4.55
N SER A 210 -7.21 10.24 -3.65
CA SER A 210 -7.52 10.82 -2.34
C SER A 210 -6.28 10.77 -1.42
N GLN A 211 -6.24 11.65 -0.44
CA GLN A 211 -5.17 11.66 0.57
C GLN A 211 -5.04 10.31 1.31
N GLN A 212 -6.13 9.57 1.43
CA GLN A 212 -6.17 8.25 2.06
C GLN A 212 -5.41 7.17 1.29
N LEU A 213 -5.26 7.33 -0.04
CA LEU A 213 -4.52 6.41 -0.91
C LEU A 213 -3.05 6.80 -1.08
N ARG A 214 -2.68 7.99 -0.60
CA ARG A 214 -1.35 8.57 -0.68
C ARG A 214 -0.28 7.66 -0.06
N ASP A 215 -0.59 7.07 1.09
CA ASP A 215 0.33 6.19 1.79
C ASP A 215 0.57 4.89 1.02
N TYR A 216 -0.46 4.37 0.35
CA TYR A 216 -0.34 3.20 -0.53
C TYR A 216 0.54 3.48 -1.73
N GLU A 217 0.39 4.65 -2.35
CA GLU A 217 1.24 5.05 -3.47
C GLU A 217 2.70 5.15 -3.03
N TYR A 218 2.95 5.77 -1.87
CA TYR A 218 4.30 5.90 -1.33
C TYR A 218 4.92 4.54 -1.00
N TYR A 219 4.27 3.73 -0.16
CA TYR A 219 4.82 2.46 0.29
C TYR A 219 4.82 1.40 -0.80
N GLY A 220 3.83 1.41 -1.70
CA GLY A 220 3.79 0.53 -2.87
C GLY A 220 4.87 0.84 -3.91
N SER A 221 5.42 2.07 -3.93
CA SER A 221 6.52 2.45 -4.83
C SER A 221 7.91 2.07 -4.31
N LYS A 222 8.03 1.51 -3.10
CA LYS A 222 9.32 1.23 -2.47
C LYS A 222 9.84 -0.16 -2.81
N VAL A 223 11.15 -0.23 -3.03
CA VAL A 223 11.90 -1.48 -2.99
C VAL A 223 12.37 -1.68 -1.55
N TRP A 224 11.94 -2.77 -0.94
CA TRP A 224 12.25 -3.06 0.44
C TRP A 224 13.69 -3.58 0.57
N GLU A 225 14.34 -3.23 1.69
CA GLU A 225 15.72 -3.65 1.94
C GLU A 225 15.73 -5.06 2.56
N PRO A 226 16.18 -6.09 1.81
CA PRO A 226 16.10 -7.48 2.27
C PRO A 226 16.87 -7.75 3.56
N THR A 227 17.97 -7.06 3.79
CA THR A 227 18.82 -7.25 4.97
C THR A 227 18.09 -6.80 6.24
N HIS A 228 17.45 -5.62 6.20
CA HIS A 228 16.68 -5.12 7.34
C HIS A 228 15.44 -5.99 7.59
N PHE A 229 14.79 -6.44 6.53
CA PHE A 229 13.65 -7.35 6.61
C PHE A 229 14.03 -8.67 7.32
N GLN A 230 15.12 -9.32 6.91
CA GLN A 230 15.58 -10.56 7.51
C GLN A 230 15.98 -10.36 8.99
N ALA A 231 16.64 -9.27 9.31
CA ALA A 231 17.01 -8.92 10.68
C ALA A 231 15.75 -8.73 11.54
N LEU A 232 14.77 -7.93 11.07
CA LEU A 232 13.50 -7.71 11.78
C LEU A 232 12.80 -9.02 12.10
N PHE A 233 12.65 -9.90 11.12
CA PHE A 233 11.96 -11.18 11.30
C PHE A 233 12.69 -12.12 12.23
N SER A 234 14.01 -12.17 12.16
CA SER A 234 14.83 -12.98 13.05
C SER A 234 14.68 -12.53 14.51
N LEU A 235 14.74 -11.22 14.75
CA LEU A 235 14.59 -10.66 16.10
C LEU A 235 13.18 -10.87 16.67
N VAL A 236 12.13 -10.70 15.86
CA VAL A 236 10.75 -10.96 16.29
C VAL A 236 10.54 -12.44 16.62
N LYS A 237 11.08 -13.35 15.82
CA LYS A 237 11.04 -14.80 16.11
C LYS A 237 11.79 -15.15 17.38
N GLN A 238 12.98 -14.59 17.62
CA GLN A 238 13.75 -14.78 18.86
C GLN A 238 12.99 -14.30 20.10
N ARG A 239 12.18 -13.24 19.97
CA ARG A 239 11.30 -12.78 21.07
C ARG A 239 10.05 -13.64 21.29
N GLY A 240 9.79 -14.62 20.44
CA GLY A 240 8.61 -15.50 20.54
C GLY A 240 7.40 -15.04 19.72
N GLY A 241 7.59 -14.14 18.73
CA GLY A 241 6.58 -13.73 17.77
C GLY A 241 5.90 -12.39 18.09
N LEU A 242 4.92 -12.02 17.27
CA LEU A 242 4.25 -10.70 17.32
C LEU A 242 3.55 -10.43 18.66
N HIS A 243 2.98 -11.45 19.30
CA HIS A 243 2.28 -11.31 20.60
C HIS A 243 3.18 -10.98 21.78
N LYS A 244 4.49 -11.01 21.59
CA LYS A 244 5.48 -10.65 22.61
C LYS A 244 5.97 -9.21 22.50
N LEU A 245 5.45 -8.48 21.53
CA LEU A 245 5.73 -7.05 21.36
C LEU A 245 4.83 -6.25 22.32
N GLY A 246 5.40 -5.25 22.97
CA GLY A 246 4.68 -4.37 23.88
C GLY A 246 3.91 -3.25 23.19
N ILE A 247 4.07 -3.11 21.85
CA ILE A 247 3.43 -2.09 21.03
C ILE A 247 2.56 -2.77 19.97
N ASP A 248 1.25 -2.73 20.14
CA ASP A 248 0.29 -3.36 19.22
C ASP A 248 0.42 -2.85 17.78
N SER A 249 0.58 -1.54 17.59
CA SER A 249 0.77 -0.94 16.25
C SER A 249 2.04 -1.44 15.56
N LEU A 250 3.12 -1.68 16.32
CA LEU A 250 4.36 -2.28 15.77
C LEU A 250 4.11 -3.72 15.30
N ALA A 251 3.36 -4.50 16.06
CA ALA A 251 2.98 -5.85 15.65
C ALA A 251 2.16 -5.83 14.35
N GLY A 252 1.22 -4.89 14.23
CA GLY A 252 0.43 -4.65 13.01
C GLY A 252 1.29 -4.23 11.81
N ILE A 253 2.27 -3.36 12.00
CA ILE A 253 3.25 -2.96 10.97
C ILE A 253 4.05 -4.18 10.51
N ILE A 254 4.62 -4.95 11.41
CA ILE A 254 5.45 -6.11 11.07
C ILE A 254 4.62 -7.20 10.37
N MET A 255 3.39 -7.42 10.80
CA MET A 255 2.46 -8.32 10.11
C MET A 255 2.18 -7.83 8.67
N THR A 256 1.98 -6.53 8.47
CA THR A 256 1.77 -5.95 7.13
C THR A 256 3.01 -6.13 6.25
N ILE A 257 4.20 -5.90 6.81
CA ILE A 257 5.48 -6.14 6.13
C ILE A 257 5.58 -7.61 5.67
N ASP A 258 5.24 -8.55 6.56
CA ASP A 258 5.28 -9.99 6.24
C ASP A 258 4.29 -10.37 5.12
N ILE A 259 3.07 -9.83 5.17
CA ILE A 259 2.07 -10.08 4.12
C ILE A 259 2.56 -9.56 2.76
N VAL A 260 3.07 -8.34 2.70
CA VAL A 260 3.52 -7.73 1.43
C VAL A 260 4.74 -8.46 0.86
N ASP A 261 5.70 -8.85 1.69
CA ASP A 261 6.83 -9.66 1.24
C ASP A 261 6.37 -11.05 0.78
N SER A 262 5.46 -11.67 1.53
CA SER A 262 4.91 -12.98 1.18
C SER A 262 4.12 -12.93 -0.13
N LEU A 263 3.40 -11.84 -0.42
CA LEU A 263 2.75 -11.60 -1.70
C LEU A 263 3.77 -11.51 -2.84
N SER A 264 4.91 -10.86 -2.61
CA SER A 264 5.92 -10.66 -3.64
C SER A 264 6.48 -11.97 -4.22
N VAL A 265 6.46 -13.04 -3.43
CA VAL A 265 6.95 -14.38 -3.80
C VAL A 265 5.90 -15.48 -3.69
N LEU A 266 4.65 -15.13 -3.38
CA LEU A 266 3.51 -16.05 -3.23
C LEU A 266 3.75 -17.17 -2.20
N ARG A 267 4.36 -16.83 -1.06
CA ARG A 267 4.60 -17.76 0.05
C ARG A 267 3.63 -17.53 1.21
N VAL A 268 3.56 -18.51 2.10
CA VAL A 268 2.83 -18.38 3.37
C VAL A 268 3.52 -17.31 4.24
N PRO A 269 2.78 -16.37 4.86
CA PRO A 269 3.34 -15.43 5.81
C PRO A 269 4.07 -16.11 6.98
N ALA A 270 5.14 -15.51 7.45
CA ALA A 270 6.00 -16.07 8.50
C ALA A 270 5.37 -15.98 9.89
N PHE A 271 4.43 -15.05 10.07
CA PHE A 271 3.71 -14.83 11.32
C PHE A 271 2.22 -15.07 11.15
N PRO A 272 1.52 -15.59 12.18
CA PRO A 272 0.06 -15.64 12.22
C PRO A 272 -0.52 -14.22 12.27
N LEU A 273 -1.81 -14.10 11.96
CA LEU A 273 -2.53 -12.84 12.19
C LEU A 273 -2.40 -12.42 13.67
N PHE A 274 -2.04 -11.17 13.88
CA PHE A 274 -1.85 -10.61 15.22
C PHE A 274 -3.17 -10.40 15.96
N PHE A 275 -4.25 -10.14 15.24
CA PHE A 275 -5.59 -9.93 15.79
C PHE A 275 -6.60 -10.93 15.20
N PRO A 276 -7.70 -11.24 15.94
CA PRO A 276 -8.71 -12.17 15.45
C PRO A 276 -9.42 -11.57 14.21
N PRO A 277 -9.54 -12.34 13.11
CA PRO A 277 -10.15 -11.82 11.88
C PRO A 277 -11.67 -11.66 11.95
N SER A 278 -12.35 -12.45 12.81
CA SER A 278 -13.82 -12.55 12.83
C SER A 278 -14.53 -11.20 12.98
N PRO A 279 -14.20 -10.32 13.95
CA PRO A 279 -14.95 -9.08 14.10
C PRO A 279 -14.86 -8.17 12.87
N VAL A 280 -13.70 -8.13 12.20
CA VAL A 280 -13.48 -7.31 11.00
C VAL A 280 -14.24 -7.88 9.81
N LEU A 281 -14.21 -9.21 9.61
CA LEU A 281 -14.91 -9.86 8.51
C LEU A 281 -16.43 -9.87 8.72
N GLU A 282 -16.92 -9.96 9.95
CA GLU A 282 -18.35 -9.83 10.26
C GLU A 282 -18.88 -8.44 9.93
N ALA A 283 -18.14 -7.38 10.33
CA ALA A 283 -18.48 -6.02 9.97
C ALA A 283 -18.49 -5.82 8.44
N LEU A 284 -17.54 -6.44 7.74
CA LEU A 284 -17.48 -6.42 6.28
C LEU A 284 -18.70 -7.08 5.64
N ARG A 285 -19.10 -8.27 6.12
CA ARG A 285 -20.26 -9.02 5.61
C ARG A 285 -21.58 -8.26 5.80
N GLN A 286 -21.69 -7.43 6.84
CA GLN A 286 -22.88 -6.56 7.04
C GLN A 286 -23.00 -5.47 5.96
N CYS A 287 -21.91 -5.13 5.26
CA CYS A 287 -21.92 -4.19 4.14
C CYS A 287 -22.34 -4.83 2.81
N ARG A 288 -22.50 -6.16 2.76
CA ARG A 288 -22.86 -6.87 1.54
C ARG A 288 -24.25 -6.49 1.06
N LYS A 289 -24.38 -6.19 -0.23
CA LYS A 289 -25.67 -5.88 -0.84
C LYS A 289 -26.57 -7.11 -0.92
N PRO A 290 -27.84 -7.03 -0.48
CA PRO A 290 -28.74 -8.19 -0.45
C PRO A 290 -29.11 -8.73 -1.85
N ASP A 291 -29.13 -7.88 -2.87
CA ASP A 291 -29.63 -8.23 -4.22
C ASP A 291 -28.64 -9.00 -5.12
N LYS A 292 -27.47 -9.37 -4.58
CA LYS A 292 -26.43 -10.09 -5.35
C LYS A 292 -26.61 -11.62 -5.31
N SER A 293 -27.68 -12.14 -5.85
CA SER A 293 -27.91 -13.60 -5.93
C SER A 293 -26.90 -14.32 -6.83
N ASN A 294 -26.28 -13.61 -7.78
CA ASN A 294 -25.39 -14.17 -8.80
C ASN A 294 -23.89 -14.02 -8.49
N SER A 295 -23.52 -13.28 -7.44
CA SER A 295 -22.13 -13.08 -7.09
C SER A 295 -21.43 -14.37 -6.69
N CYS A 296 -20.20 -14.57 -7.13
CA CYS A 296 -19.35 -15.74 -6.86
C CYS A 296 -19.91 -17.09 -7.37
N GLN A 297 -20.95 -17.09 -8.22
CA GLN A 297 -21.53 -18.32 -8.76
C GLN A 297 -20.55 -19.09 -9.63
N GLY A 298 -19.68 -18.40 -10.36
CA GLY A 298 -18.63 -18.99 -11.20
C GLY A 298 -17.67 -19.88 -10.41
N PHE A 299 -17.58 -19.68 -9.08
CA PHE A 299 -16.74 -20.49 -8.19
C PHE A 299 -17.49 -21.66 -7.50
N ARG A 300 -18.79 -21.89 -7.77
CA ARG A 300 -19.57 -22.91 -7.06
C ARG A 300 -19.04 -24.33 -7.21
N PHE A 301 -18.33 -24.63 -8.30
CA PHE A 301 -17.68 -25.93 -8.50
C PHE A 301 -16.64 -26.26 -7.41
N LEU A 302 -16.14 -25.25 -6.68
CA LEU A 302 -15.23 -25.44 -5.56
C LEU A 302 -15.88 -26.13 -4.35
N ARG A 303 -17.22 -26.10 -4.20
CA ARG A 303 -17.93 -26.63 -3.02
C ARG A 303 -17.64 -28.11 -2.75
N GLY A 304 -17.50 -28.90 -3.80
CA GLY A 304 -17.25 -30.35 -3.70
C GLY A 304 -15.77 -30.71 -3.58
N ARG A 305 -14.85 -29.74 -3.52
CA ARG A 305 -13.40 -29.96 -3.52
C ARG A 305 -12.83 -29.87 -2.11
N HIS A 306 -11.81 -30.66 -1.82
CA HIS A 306 -11.03 -30.48 -0.60
C HIS A 306 -10.44 -29.04 -0.58
N LEU A 307 -10.55 -28.36 0.55
CA LEU A 307 -10.22 -26.93 0.71
C LEU A 307 -11.09 -25.93 -0.10
N GLY A 308 -11.87 -26.39 -1.07
CA GLY A 308 -12.67 -25.53 -1.94
C GLY A 308 -13.69 -24.70 -1.18
N ARG A 309 -14.32 -25.25 -0.13
CA ARG A 309 -15.24 -24.49 0.74
C ARG A 309 -14.55 -23.32 1.43
N ARG A 310 -13.30 -23.53 1.91
CA ARG A 310 -12.51 -22.45 2.56
C ARG A 310 -12.18 -21.35 1.56
N LEU A 311 -11.77 -21.73 0.33
CA LEU A 311 -11.50 -20.77 -0.74
C LEU A 311 -12.78 -20.01 -1.12
N LEU A 312 -13.92 -20.69 -1.23
CA LEU A 312 -15.19 -20.06 -1.58
C LEU A 312 -15.66 -19.06 -0.52
N THR A 313 -15.59 -19.41 0.78
CA THR A 313 -15.91 -18.47 1.86
C THR A 313 -15.02 -17.24 1.81
N MET A 314 -13.73 -17.40 1.54
CA MET A 314 -12.80 -16.27 1.39
C MET A 314 -13.17 -15.42 0.16
N ILE A 315 -13.54 -16.01 -0.97
CA ILE A 315 -14.01 -15.31 -2.18
C ILE A 315 -15.28 -14.50 -1.86
N GLU A 316 -16.21 -15.06 -1.11
CA GLU A 316 -17.42 -14.36 -0.65
C GLU A 316 -17.06 -13.15 0.25
N ASP A 317 -16.03 -13.26 1.09
CA ASP A 317 -15.52 -12.15 1.89
C ASP A 317 -14.79 -11.08 1.03
N VAL A 318 -14.13 -11.50 -0.06
CA VAL A 318 -13.55 -10.55 -1.05
C VAL A 318 -14.64 -9.76 -1.76
N ASP A 319 -15.75 -10.42 -2.16
CA ASP A 319 -16.90 -9.72 -2.76
C ASP A 319 -17.53 -8.73 -1.78
N ALA A 320 -17.65 -9.10 -0.49
CA ALA A 320 -18.10 -8.18 0.56
C ALA A 320 -17.13 -6.98 0.74
N LEU A 321 -15.81 -7.19 0.61
CA LEU A 321 -14.82 -6.11 0.63
C LEU A 321 -15.04 -5.12 -0.52
N LEU A 322 -15.32 -5.61 -1.72
CA LEU A 322 -15.62 -4.75 -2.87
C LEU A 322 -16.90 -3.93 -2.65
N ASP A 323 -17.95 -4.52 -2.09
CA ASP A 323 -19.18 -3.80 -1.76
C ASP A 323 -18.99 -2.74 -0.69
N ALA A 324 -18.22 -3.07 0.35
CA ALA A 324 -17.87 -2.13 1.39
C ALA A 324 -17.03 -0.96 0.86
N TYR A 325 -16.09 -1.23 -0.05
CA TYR A 325 -15.28 -0.19 -0.69
C TYR A 325 -16.13 0.72 -1.59
N ASP A 326 -17.05 0.15 -2.39
CA ASP A 326 -18.02 0.93 -3.17
C ASP A 326 -18.85 1.86 -2.29
N THR A 327 -19.30 1.35 -1.13
CA THR A 327 -20.10 2.10 -0.15
C THR A 327 -19.29 3.23 0.46
N PHE A 328 -18.02 2.96 0.83
CA PHE A 328 -17.08 3.95 1.33
C PHE A 328 -16.86 5.08 0.31
N LEU A 329 -16.60 4.75 -0.96
CA LEU A 329 -16.38 5.76 -2.01
C LEU A 329 -17.61 6.63 -2.28
N LYS A 330 -18.82 6.09 -2.11
CA LYS A 330 -20.07 6.83 -2.27
C LYS A 330 -20.45 7.68 -1.05
N GLY A 331 -19.78 7.49 0.08
CA GLY A 331 -20.12 8.14 1.34
C GLY A 331 -21.52 7.79 1.86
N SER A 332 -22.10 6.66 1.43
CA SER A 332 -23.47 6.23 1.74
C SER A 332 -23.44 4.85 2.42
N GLY A 333 -24.09 4.71 3.58
CA GLY A 333 -24.26 3.41 4.25
C GLY A 333 -23.62 3.31 5.64
N PRO A 334 -23.64 2.12 6.27
CA PRO A 334 -23.00 1.88 7.55
C PRO A 334 -21.52 2.27 7.46
N SER A 335 -21.03 3.06 8.42
CA SER A 335 -19.72 3.67 8.36
C SER A 335 -18.63 2.62 8.60
N ILE A 336 -18.22 1.92 7.54
CA ILE A 336 -16.93 1.25 7.53
C ILE A 336 -15.89 2.31 7.20
N ASP A 337 -14.91 2.47 8.06
CA ASP A 337 -13.83 3.42 7.79
C ASP A 337 -12.75 2.79 6.91
N PHE A 338 -11.89 3.63 6.34
CA PHE A 338 -10.82 3.18 5.45
C PHE A 338 -9.82 2.23 6.17
N GLY A 339 -9.56 2.46 7.45
CA GLY A 339 -8.69 1.59 8.26
C GLY A 339 -9.26 0.17 8.39
N GLN A 340 -10.57 0.06 8.58
CA GLN A 340 -11.26 -1.25 8.63
C GLN A 340 -11.23 -1.97 7.27
N LEU A 341 -11.40 -1.24 6.16
CA LEU A 341 -11.25 -1.81 4.81
C LEU A 341 -9.85 -2.35 4.59
N VAL A 342 -8.83 -1.61 4.99
CA VAL A 342 -7.43 -2.02 4.89
C VAL A 342 -7.15 -3.23 5.78
N ALA A 343 -7.66 -3.25 6.99
CA ALA A 343 -7.51 -4.40 7.89
C ALA A 343 -8.17 -5.65 7.29
N ALA A 344 -9.39 -5.55 6.76
CA ALA A 344 -10.07 -6.63 6.07
C ALA A 344 -9.26 -7.12 4.85
N TRP A 345 -8.76 -6.21 4.04
CA TRP A 345 -7.93 -6.51 2.90
C TRP A 345 -6.67 -7.31 3.28
N ARG A 346 -5.96 -6.89 4.33
CA ARG A 346 -4.78 -7.59 4.85
C ARG A 346 -5.11 -8.98 5.41
N ILE A 347 -6.23 -9.10 6.12
CA ILE A 347 -6.72 -10.42 6.61
C ILE A 347 -6.94 -11.36 5.43
N LEU A 348 -7.64 -10.91 4.39
CA LEU A 348 -7.94 -11.73 3.22
C LEU A 348 -6.67 -12.11 2.44
N GLN A 349 -5.72 -11.20 2.28
CA GLN A 349 -4.41 -11.50 1.69
C GLN A 349 -3.66 -12.56 2.50
N HIS A 350 -3.62 -12.44 3.82
CA HIS A 350 -2.98 -13.41 4.70
C HIS A 350 -3.66 -14.78 4.60
N GLN A 351 -5.00 -14.83 4.62
CA GLN A 351 -5.76 -16.09 4.51
C GLN A 351 -5.55 -16.76 3.16
N ALA A 352 -5.55 -15.99 2.06
CA ALA A 352 -5.32 -16.50 0.72
C ALA A 352 -3.93 -17.12 0.55
N LEU A 353 -2.90 -16.46 1.09
CA LEU A 353 -1.52 -16.97 1.10
C LEU A 353 -1.37 -18.19 2.00
N SER A 354 -2.08 -18.22 3.13
CA SER A 354 -2.04 -19.33 4.10
C SER A 354 -2.85 -20.55 3.67
N LEU A 355 -3.71 -20.42 2.65
CA LEU A 355 -4.46 -21.55 2.11
C LEU A 355 -3.49 -22.46 1.32
N PRO A 356 -3.34 -23.73 1.71
CA PRO A 356 -2.38 -24.61 1.03
C PRO A 356 -2.78 -24.86 -0.43
N SER A 357 -1.81 -25.20 -1.26
CA SER A 357 -2.09 -25.73 -2.61
C SER A 357 -2.78 -27.08 -2.49
N GLY A 358 -3.79 -27.29 -3.33
CA GLY A 358 -4.48 -28.58 -3.46
C GLY A 358 -3.88 -29.41 -4.62
N GLU A 359 -4.36 -30.66 -4.74
CA GLU A 359 -4.03 -31.52 -5.89
C GLU A 359 -4.79 -31.11 -7.15
N ASP A 360 -5.92 -30.46 -6.98
CA ASP A 360 -6.78 -30.01 -8.08
C ASP A 360 -6.23 -28.76 -8.76
N LEU A 361 -6.00 -28.83 -10.06
CA LEU A 361 -5.39 -27.76 -10.83
C LEU A 361 -6.27 -26.52 -10.92
N LEU A 362 -7.60 -26.72 -11.14
CA LEU A 362 -8.54 -25.60 -11.24
C LEU A 362 -8.72 -24.87 -9.90
N PHE A 363 -8.66 -25.62 -8.78
CA PHE A 363 -8.60 -25.02 -7.44
C PHE A 363 -7.35 -24.14 -7.29
N ASN A 364 -6.18 -24.62 -7.69
CA ASN A 364 -4.94 -23.86 -7.61
C ASN A 364 -4.97 -22.63 -8.51
N LEU A 365 -5.53 -22.75 -9.71
CA LEU A 365 -5.76 -21.63 -10.62
C LEU A 365 -6.60 -20.54 -9.93
N CYS A 366 -7.78 -20.90 -9.41
CA CYS A 366 -8.65 -19.95 -8.71
C CYS A 366 -7.97 -19.33 -7.50
N ARG A 367 -7.27 -20.12 -6.67
CA ARG A 367 -6.55 -19.63 -5.50
C ARG A 367 -5.52 -18.58 -5.88
N VAL A 368 -4.70 -18.84 -6.88
CA VAL A 368 -3.66 -17.89 -7.32
C VAL A 368 -4.30 -16.68 -8.00
N ALA A 369 -5.31 -16.87 -8.83
CA ALA A 369 -6.02 -15.76 -9.46
C ALA A 369 -6.67 -14.82 -8.43
N VAL A 370 -7.25 -15.37 -7.34
CA VAL A 370 -7.81 -14.56 -6.24
C VAL A 370 -6.72 -13.84 -5.46
N ILE A 371 -5.54 -14.44 -5.21
CA ILE A 371 -4.40 -13.74 -4.59
C ILE A 371 -3.98 -12.56 -5.46
N VAL A 372 -3.84 -12.78 -6.77
CA VAL A 372 -3.46 -11.76 -7.74
C VAL A 372 -4.52 -10.65 -7.80
N PHE A 373 -5.79 -11.01 -7.83
CA PHE A 373 -6.91 -10.07 -7.80
C PHE A 373 -6.91 -9.22 -6.53
N LEU A 374 -6.71 -9.83 -5.36
CA LEU A 374 -6.70 -9.15 -4.05
C LEU A 374 -5.66 -8.05 -3.95
N VAL A 375 -4.51 -8.17 -4.63
CA VAL A 375 -3.47 -7.14 -4.56
C VAL A 375 -3.94 -5.84 -5.20
N GLU A 376 -4.77 -5.93 -6.22
CA GLU A 376 -5.21 -4.80 -7.05
C GLU A 376 -6.68 -4.41 -6.82
N CYS A 377 -7.40 -5.07 -5.88
CA CYS A 377 -8.87 -4.96 -5.81
C CYS A 377 -9.36 -3.63 -5.22
N LEU A 378 -8.63 -3.01 -4.31
CA LEU A 378 -9.00 -1.71 -3.77
C LEU A 378 -8.43 -0.58 -4.62
N GLU A 379 -7.13 -0.64 -4.91
CA GLU A 379 -6.45 0.36 -5.72
C GLU A 379 -5.26 -0.31 -6.43
N PRO A 380 -5.07 -0.09 -7.74
CA PRO A 380 -3.91 -0.61 -8.45
C PRO A 380 -2.61 -0.10 -7.83
N LEU A 381 -1.77 -1.03 -7.39
CA LEU A 381 -0.46 -0.67 -6.84
C LEU A 381 0.49 -0.23 -7.95
N PRO A 382 1.45 0.67 -7.66
CA PRO A 382 2.53 0.97 -8.58
C PRO A 382 3.29 -0.30 -8.98
N VAL A 383 3.69 -0.40 -10.25
CA VAL A 383 4.49 -1.54 -10.75
C VAL A 383 5.92 -1.43 -10.24
N VAL A 384 6.10 -1.69 -8.94
CA VAL A 384 7.40 -1.69 -8.27
C VAL A 384 7.50 -2.98 -7.46
N GLY A 385 8.63 -3.64 -7.58
CA GLY A 385 8.89 -4.91 -6.90
C GLY A 385 8.48 -6.14 -7.72
N ALA A 386 8.70 -7.30 -7.12
CA ALA A 386 8.61 -8.59 -7.82
C ALA A 386 7.17 -9.12 -7.95
N PHE A 387 6.18 -8.54 -7.24
CA PHE A 387 4.83 -9.10 -7.18
C PHE A 387 4.18 -9.24 -8.57
N HIS A 388 4.15 -8.16 -9.35
CA HIS A 388 3.50 -8.16 -10.67
C HIS A 388 4.10 -9.21 -11.59
N GLN A 389 5.43 -9.33 -11.60
CA GLN A 389 6.12 -10.33 -12.40
C GLN A 389 5.92 -11.75 -11.85
N ASN A 390 6.07 -11.97 -10.55
CA ASN A 390 5.95 -13.29 -9.93
C ASN A 390 4.50 -13.78 -9.90
N GLY A 391 3.56 -12.90 -9.57
CA GLY A 391 2.12 -13.19 -9.55
C GLY A 391 1.61 -13.56 -10.94
N SER A 392 1.91 -12.72 -11.94
CA SER A 392 1.52 -13.03 -13.33
C SER A 392 2.21 -14.29 -13.85
N ARG A 393 3.51 -14.49 -13.57
CA ARG A 393 4.21 -15.73 -13.98
C ARG A 393 3.59 -16.97 -13.35
N ARG A 394 3.28 -16.94 -12.07
CA ARG A 394 2.66 -18.09 -11.39
C ARG A 394 1.28 -18.41 -11.96
N LEU A 395 0.48 -17.39 -12.22
CA LEU A 395 -0.84 -17.54 -12.83
C LEU A 395 -0.71 -18.04 -14.28
N MET A 396 0.24 -17.52 -15.05
CA MET A 396 0.57 -17.99 -16.41
C MET A 396 0.85 -19.50 -16.43
N LEU A 397 1.71 -19.99 -15.53
CA LEU A 397 2.07 -21.43 -15.48
C LEU A 397 0.84 -22.31 -15.17
N LEU A 398 -0.09 -21.84 -14.34
CA LEU A 398 -1.30 -22.57 -14.03
C LEU A 398 -2.29 -22.54 -15.20
N LEU A 399 -2.42 -21.42 -15.90
CA LEU A 399 -3.26 -21.31 -17.10
C LEU A 399 -2.73 -22.19 -18.22
N ASP A 400 -1.43 -22.21 -18.46
CA ASP A 400 -0.76 -23.07 -19.46
C ASP A 400 -0.99 -24.56 -19.16
N GLU A 401 -0.91 -24.98 -17.89
CA GLU A 401 -1.21 -26.34 -17.49
C GLU A 401 -2.71 -26.69 -17.62
N CYS A 402 -3.58 -25.72 -17.35
CA CYS A 402 -5.03 -25.88 -17.58
C CYS A 402 -5.36 -25.99 -19.08
N ASP A 403 -4.72 -25.18 -19.92
CA ASP A 403 -4.89 -25.24 -21.38
C ASP A 403 -4.49 -26.62 -21.93
N LYS A 404 -3.36 -27.18 -21.53
CA LYS A 404 -2.91 -28.54 -21.87
C LYS A 404 -3.90 -29.65 -21.47
N ARG A 405 -4.81 -29.38 -20.54
CA ARG A 405 -5.87 -30.30 -20.08
C ARG A 405 -7.26 -29.91 -20.59
N ASP A 406 -7.32 -29.13 -21.64
CA ASP A 406 -8.57 -28.70 -22.31
C ASP A 406 -9.56 -27.97 -21.40
N TYR A 407 -9.11 -27.24 -20.37
CA TYR A 407 -10.00 -26.46 -19.51
C TYR A 407 -10.66 -25.27 -20.22
N TRP A 408 -10.15 -24.83 -21.36
CA TRP A 408 -10.87 -23.89 -22.22
C TRP A 408 -12.19 -24.47 -22.76
N GLN A 409 -12.30 -25.80 -22.90
CA GLN A 409 -13.54 -26.47 -23.30
C GLN A 409 -14.48 -26.74 -22.12
N THR A 410 -13.91 -27.10 -20.96
CA THR A 410 -14.71 -27.56 -19.80
C THR A 410 -15.03 -26.48 -18.78
N SER A 411 -14.25 -25.40 -18.72
CA SER A 411 -14.38 -24.29 -17.79
C SER A 411 -13.96 -22.95 -18.42
N PRO A 412 -14.50 -22.58 -19.61
CA PRO A 412 -14.03 -21.42 -20.40
C PRO A 412 -14.15 -20.12 -19.63
N ASP A 413 -15.19 -19.92 -18.86
CA ASP A 413 -15.45 -18.72 -18.10
C ASP A 413 -14.41 -18.49 -16.99
N THR A 414 -14.01 -19.57 -16.28
CA THR A 414 -12.95 -19.51 -15.27
C THR A 414 -11.62 -19.18 -15.90
N MET A 415 -11.30 -19.80 -17.06
CA MET A 415 -10.07 -19.54 -17.81
C MET A 415 -10.03 -18.09 -18.27
N LEU A 416 -11.12 -17.56 -18.83
CA LEU A 416 -11.21 -16.19 -19.30
C LEU A 416 -11.05 -15.19 -18.16
N TRP A 417 -11.80 -15.37 -17.05
CA TRP A 417 -11.69 -14.49 -15.89
C TRP A 417 -10.24 -14.47 -15.34
N ALA A 418 -9.61 -15.62 -15.14
CA ALA A 418 -8.24 -15.73 -14.68
C ALA A 418 -7.22 -15.11 -15.66
N THR A 419 -7.46 -15.28 -16.98
CA THR A 419 -6.62 -14.67 -18.03
C THR A 419 -6.69 -13.15 -17.99
N ILE A 420 -7.86 -12.56 -17.78
CA ILE A 420 -8.01 -11.10 -17.67
C ILE A 420 -7.36 -10.57 -16.41
N VAL A 421 -7.51 -11.26 -15.25
CA VAL A 421 -6.83 -10.91 -14.00
C VAL A 421 -5.31 -10.93 -14.18
N GLY A 422 -4.77 -11.99 -14.78
CA GLY A 422 -3.34 -12.11 -15.06
C GLY A 422 -2.85 -11.09 -16.08
N GLY A 423 -3.62 -10.87 -17.13
CA GLY A 423 -3.37 -9.87 -18.15
C GLY A 423 -3.31 -8.46 -17.58
N PHE A 424 -4.23 -8.09 -16.70
CA PHE A 424 -4.22 -6.79 -16.02
C PHE A 424 -2.95 -6.60 -15.17
N VAL A 425 -2.58 -7.59 -14.36
CA VAL A 425 -1.40 -7.51 -13.49
C VAL A 425 -0.09 -7.60 -14.27
N SER A 426 -0.10 -8.20 -15.49
CA SER A 426 1.09 -8.31 -16.33
C SER A 426 1.47 -7.00 -17.06
N ARG A 427 0.78 -5.88 -16.80
CA ARG A 427 1.17 -4.57 -17.34
C ARG A 427 2.64 -4.28 -17.08
N GLU A 428 3.34 -3.74 -18.08
CA GLU A 428 4.78 -3.43 -18.01
C GLU A 428 5.69 -4.67 -17.78
N THR A 429 5.17 -5.89 -17.98
CA THR A 429 5.97 -7.13 -17.94
C THR A 429 6.09 -7.76 -19.32
N SER A 430 7.14 -8.59 -19.51
CA SER A 430 7.33 -9.38 -20.74
C SER A 430 6.25 -10.46 -20.96
N LEU A 431 5.40 -10.71 -19.95
CA LEU A 431 4.34 -11.72 -20.01
C LEU A 431 3.04 -11.20 -20.65
N ARG A 432 2.93 -9.89 -20.88
CA ARG A 432 1.72 -9.26 -21.41
C ARG A 432 1.21 -9.89 -22.70
N LEU A 433 2.12 -10.11 -23.66
CA LEU A 433 1.78 -10.72 -24.94
C LEU A 433 1.28 -12.15 -24.80
N TRP A 434 1.87 -12.94 -23.91
CA TRP A 434 1.39 -14.29 -23.64
C TRP A 434 -0.07 -14.29 -23.20
N TYR A 435 -0.47 -13.41 -22.26
CA TYR A 435 -1.86 -13.28 -21.83
C TYR A 435 -2.79 -12.83 -22.95
N ILE A 436 -2.34 -11.95 -23.84
CA ILE A 436 -3.10 -11.54 -25.02
C ILE A 436 -3.36 -12.74 -25.93
N GLU A 437 -2.39 -13.59 -26.13
CA GLU A 437 -2.53 -14.80 -26.94
C GLU A 437 -3.51 -15.80 -26.34
N GLN A 438 -3.59 -15.90 -25.02
CA GLN A 438 -4.56 -16.77 -24.33
C GLN A 438 -6.02 -16.37 -24.62
N LEU A 439 -6.30 -15.12 -24.93
CA LEU A 439 -7.67 -14.67 -25.27
C LEU A 439 -8.24 -15.38 -26.53
N ARG A 440 -7.38 -16.01 -27.36
CA ARG A 440 -7.84 -16.83 -28.51
C ARG A 440 -8.69 -18.03 -28.10
N GLY A 441 -8.47 -18.57 -26.89
CA GLY A 441 -9.25 -19.67 -26.32
C GLY A 441 -10.64 -19.27 -25.84
N SER A 442 -10.91 -17.95 -25.76
CA SER A 442 -12.17 -17.44 -25.25
C SER A 442 -13.34 -17.79 -26.18
N ALA A 443 -14.46 -18.24 -25.61
CA ALA A 443 -15.73 -18.39 -26.30
C ALA A 443 -16.40 -17.05 -26.65
N ILE A 444 -16.01 -15.97 -25.96
CA ILE A 444 -16.47 -14.61 -26.26
C ILE A 444 -15.64 -14.10 -27.46
N SER A 445 -16.31 -13.59 -28.48
CA SER A 445 -15.62 -12.95 -29.59
C SER A 445 -14.71 -11.83 -29.08
N THR A 446 -13.46 -11.80 -29.52
CA THR A 446 -12.49 -10.78 -29.10
C THR A 446 -12.68 -9.48 -29.90
N SER A 447 -13.88 -8.86 -29.77
CA SER A 447 -14.18 -7.51 -30.28
C SER A 447 -14.27 -6.51 -29.12
N GLU A 448 -14.06 -5.23 -29.41
CA GLU A 448 -14.19 -4.20 -28.36
C GLU A 448 -15.62 -4.08 -27.83
N GLU A 449 -16.62 -4.38 -28.67
CA GLU A 449 -18.06 -4.37 -28.33
C GLU A 449 -18.43 -5.49 -27.32
N ASP A 450 -17.63 -6.54 -27.24
CA ASP A 450 -17.90 -7.67 -26.34
C ASP A 450 -17.38 -7.43 -24.91
N TRP A 451 -16.80 -6.24 -24.63
CA TRP A 451 -16.36 -5.90 -23.28
C TRP A 451 -17.48 -5.99 -22.23
N GLU A 452 -18.70 -5.58 -22.57
CA GLU A 452 -19.86 -5.67 -21.67
C GLU A 452 -20.17 -7.12 -21.29
N LYS A 453 -19.97 -8.08 -22.20
CA LYS A 453 -20.11 -9.51 -21.90
C LYS A 453 -19.04 -9.98 -20.90
N VAL A 454 -17.82 -9.47 -21.04
CA VAL A 454 -16.70 -9.74 -20.10
C VAL A 454 -16.99 -9.15 -18.73
N LEU A 455 -17.53 -7.94 -18.66
CA LEU A 455 -17.95 -7.34 -17.38
C LEU A 455 -19.06 -8.18 -16.73
N HIS A 456 -20.08 -8.55 -17.48
CA HIS A 456 -21.16 -9.40 -16.98
C HIS A 456 -20.66 -10.77 -16.50
N LEU A 457 -19.72 -11.39 -17.23
CA LEU A 457 -19.05 -12.60 -16.78
C LEU A 457 -18.32 -12.36 -15.45
N SER A 458 -17.59 -11.25 -15.30
CA SER A 458 -16.86 -10.96 -14.08
C SER A 458 -17.77 -10.84 -12.85
N GLU A 459 -19.03 -10.42 -13.01
CA GLU A 459 -20.02 -10.35 -11.93
C GLU A 459 -20.37 -11.72 -11.35
N THR A 460 -20.22 -12.79 -12.11
CA THR A 460 -20.42 -14.16 -11.64
C THR A 460 -19.20 -14.72 -10.89
N TYR A 461 -18.04 -14.07 -11.00
CA TYR A 461 -16.79 -14.35 -10.30
C TYR A 461 -16.52 -13.29 -9.23
N LEU A 462 -15.42 -12.52 -9.40
CA LEU A 462 -15.14 -11.29 -8.65
C LEU A 462 -15.16 -10.13 -9.66
N PRO A 463 -16.05 -9.16 -9.47
CA PRO A 463 -16.30 -8.13 -10.47
C PRO A 463 -15.12 -7.16 -10.58
N PHE A 464 -14.77 -6.82 -11.81
CA PHE A 464 -13.81 -5.73 -12.09
C PHE A 464 -14.48 -4.39 -11.82
N ARG A 465 -13.91 -3.57 -10.93
CA ARG A 465 -14.49 -2.31 -10.51
C ARG A 465 -13.49 -1.16 -10.57
N HIS A 466 -14.00 0.07 -10.68
CA HIS A 466 -13.20 1.28 -10.61
C HIS A 466 -12.01 1.28 -11.57
N ARG A 467 -10.82 1.60 -11.07
CA ARG A 467 -9.57 1.62 -11.85
C ARG A 467 -9.16 0.24 -12.34
N GLN A 468 -9.49 -0.81 -11.58
CA GLN A 468 -9.24 -2.17 -12.02
C GLN A 468 -10.03 -2.48 -13.29
N ALA A 469 -11.32 -2.10 -13.37
CA ALA A 469 -12.13 -2.28 -14.58
C ALA A 469 -11.51 -1.55 -15.79
N GLN A 470 -11.02 -0.32 -15.59
CA GLN A 470 -10.33 0.43 -16.65
C GLN A 470 -9.07 -0.28 -17.15
N GLY A 471 -8.25 -0.81 -16.24
CA GLY A 471 -7.04 -1.55 -16.59
C GLY A 471 -7.34 -2.89 -17.28
N CYS A 472 -8.38 -3.61 -16.85
CA CYS A 472 -8.86 -4.83 -17.51
C CYS A 472 -9.43 -4.53 -18.90
N GLN A 473 -10.17 -3.44 -19.07
CA GLN A 473 -10.68 -2.99 -20.36
C GLN A 473 -9.55 -2.61 -21.33
N GLN A 474 -8.52 -1.94 -20.81
CA GLN A 474 -7.33 -1.65 -21.61
C GLN A 474 -6.66 -2.93 -22.12
N PHE A 475 -6.49 -3.92 -21.22
CA PHE A 475 -5.95 -5.23 -21.60
C PHE A 475 -6.80 -5.91 -22.69
N TRP A 476 -8.13 -5.89 -22.54
CA TRP A 476 -9.06 -6.43 -23.52
C TRP A 476 -8.92 -5.78 -24.90
N ARG A 477 -8.86 -4.42 -24.94
CA ARG A 477 -8.68 -3.66 -26.20
C ARG A 477 -7.34 -3.97 -26.88
N GLU A 478 -6.26 -4.07 -26.12
CA GLU A 478 -4.95 -4.47 -26.62
C GLU A 478 -5.03 -5.87 -27.25
N GLY A 479 -5.70 -6.80 -26.58
CA GLY A 479 -5.94 -8.15 -27.08
C GLY A 479 -6.75 -8.16 -28.39
N CYS A 480 -7.86 -7.42 -28.45
CA CYS A 480 -8.67 -7.29 -29.67
C CYS A 480 -7.86 -6.74 -30.84
N SER A 481 -7.08 -5.68 -30.60
CA SER A 481 -6.23 -5.05 -31.64
C SER A 481 -5.14 -6.00 -32.11
N TRP A 482 -4.46 -6.68 -31.21
CA TRP A 482 -3.41 -7.66 -31.54
C TRP A 482 -3.95 -8.83 -32.35
N LEU A 483 -5.05 -9.45 -31.90
CA LEU A 483 -5.65 -10.60 -32.57
C LEU A 483 -6.23 -10.24 -33.94
N ALA A 484 -6.70 -9.02 -34.14
CA ALA A 484 -7.15 -8.52 -35.43
C ALA A 484 -6.00 -8.39 -36.46
N ILE A 485 -4.81 -7.98 -35.99
CA ILE A 485 -3.61 -7.88 -36.83
C ILE A 485 -3.03 -9.28 -37.14
N ALA A 486 -2.99 -10.17 -36.12
CA ALA A 486 -2.43 -11.51 -36.27
C ALA A 486 -3.30 -12.46 -37.11
N ASN A 487 -4.59 -12.14 -37.35
CA ASN A 487 -5.49 -13.00 -38.13
C ASN A 487 -6.35 -12.18 -39.12
N PRO A 488 -5.73 -11.59 -40.18
CA PRO A 488 -6.43 -10.70 -41.12
C PRO A 488 -7.54 -11.40 -41.95
N TYR A 489 -7.58 -12.73 -41.98
CA TYR A 489 -8.53 -13.51 -42.76
C TYR A 489 -9.90 -13.75 -42.12
N LYS A 490 -10.06 -13.54 -40.79
CA LYS A 490 -11.36 -13.69 -40.09
C LYS A 490 -12.33 -12.52 -40.28
N ARG A 491 -11.92 -11.42 -40.93
CA ARG A 491 -12.79 -10.23 -41.15
C ARG A 491 -13.70 -10.33 -42.39
N ARG A 492 -13.72 -11.45 -43.11
CA ARG A 492 -14.48 -11.59 -44.37
C ARG A 492 -15.50 -12.73 -44.40
N SER A 493 -15.91 -13.24 -43.24
CA SER A 493 -16.97 -14.24 -43.19
C SER A 493 -18.18 -13.74 -42.37
#